data_3a9d2c5a529fc862a77032b052919dd3
#
_entry.id   3a9d2c5a529fc862a77032b052919dd3
#
_cell.length_a   1.000
_cell.length_b   1.000
_cell.length_c   1.000
_cell.angle_alpha   90.00
_cell.angle_beta   90.00
_cell.angle_gamma   90.00
#
_symmetry.space_group_name_H-M   'P 1'
#
loop_
_entity.id
_entity.type
_entity.pdbx_description
1 polymer ?
#
loop_
_entity_poly.entity_id
_entity_poly.type
_entity_poly.pdbx_seq_one_letter_code
_entity_poly.pdbx_strand_id
1 'polypeptide(L)'
;MELYQAEWCPHSHKVRQRLTELGLDVTLRQVPADPGDRDELERVAGTDEIPILVGADGAPRCGEDEILDYLDEFDERRDADMHRAKAREEVPTFEELSTPTT
;
A
#
# COMPACT_ATOMS: atom_id res chain seq x y z
N MET A 1 1.70 10.42 -7.73
CA MET A 1 0.79 9.41 -7.15
C MET A 1 0.69 9.59 -5.64
N GLU A 2 -0.47 9.27 -5.10
CA GLU A 2 -0.72 9.33 -3.67
C GLU A 2 -1.31 8.02 -3.19
N LEU A 3 -0.85 7.52 -2.05
CA LEU A 3 -1.36 6.29 -1.45
C LEU A 3 -1.99 6.60 -0.09
N TYR A 4 -3.30 6.42 0.00
CA TYR A 4 -4.06 6.52 1.26
C TYR A 4 -3.95 5.18 1.97
N GLN A 5 -3.37 5.17 3.17
CA GLN A 5 -2.95 3.93 3.81
C GLN A 5 -2.79 4.08 5.32
N ALA A 6 -2.56 2.96 6.00
CA ALA A 6 -2.16 2.94 7.40
C ALA A 6 -1.04 1.91 7.60
N GLU A 7 -0.13 2.19 8.52
CA GLU A 7 1.03 1.34 8.75
C GLU A 7 0.64 -0.07 9.20
N TRP A 8 -0.41 -0.19 10.00
CA TRP A 8 -0.85 -1.48 10.54
C TRP A 8 -1.67 -2.31 9.54
N CYS A 9 -2.02 -1.76 8.38
CA CYS A 9 -2.85 -2.46 7.40
C CYS A 9 -1.99 -3.40 6.54
N PRO A 10 -2.24 -4.72 6.56
CA PRO A 10 -1.42 -5.66 5.77
C PRO A 10 -1.58 -5.45 4.27
N HIS A 11 -2.75 -5.00 3.81
CA HIS A 11 -2.99 -4.71 2.40
C HIS A 11 -2.21 -3.48 1.95
N SER A 12 -2.13 -2.45 2.80
CA SER A 12 -1.30 -1.27 2.56
C SER A 12 0.18 -1.65 2.48
N HIS A 13 0.61 -2.57 3.35
CA HIS A 13 1.99 -3.06 3.34
C HIS A 13 2.35 -3.70 2.00
N LYS A 14 1.49 -4.54 1.47
CA LYS A 14 1.74 -5.21 0.18
C LYS A 14 1.87 -4.21 -0.96
N VAL A 15 1.05 -3.18 -0.97
CA VAL A 15 1.15 -2.11 -1.97
C VAL A 15 2.46 -1.35 -1.82
N ARG A 16 2.84 -0.98 -0.60
CA ARG A 16 4.11 -0.28 -0.36
C ARG A 16 5.30 -1.12 -0.81
N GLN A 17 5.28 -2.43 -0.53
CA GLN A 17 6.33 -3.34 -0.97
C GLN A 17 6.44 -3.36 -2.49
N ARG A 18 5.30 -3.43 -3.18
CA ARG A 18 5.30 -3.45 -4.65
C ARG A 18 5.85 -2.12 -5.22
N LEU A 19 5.47 -1.00 -4.62
CA LEU A 19 6.00 0.29 -5.04
C LEU A 19 7.52 0.36 -4.90
N THR A 20 8.06 -0.22 -3.83
CA THR A 20 9.50 -0.33 -3.64
C THR A 20 10.16 -1.15 -4.75
N GLU A 21 9.58 -2.30 -5.09
CA GLU A 21 10.09 -3.17 -6.16
C GLU A 21 10.10 -2.49 -7.52
N LEU A 22 9.14 -1.61 -7.74
CA LEU A 22 9.03 -0.85 -8.99
C LEU A 22 9.85 0.44 -8.98
N GLY A 23 10.35 0.85 -7.81
CA GLY A 23 11.09 2.10 -7.67
C GLY A 23 10.22 3.33 -7.87
N LEU A 24 8.93 3.23 -7.54
CA LEU A 24 8.00 4.33 -7.69
C LEU A 24 7.83 5.09 -6.37
N ASP A 25 8.08 6.38 -6.43
CA ASP A 25 7.86 7.26 -5.27
C ASP A 25 6.42 7.72 -5.24
N VAL A 26 5.82 7.69 -4.07
CA VAL A 26 4.44 8.16 -3.87
C VAL A 26 4.37 9.00 -2.59
N THR A 27 3.41 9.90 -2.54
CA THR A 27 3.08 10.58 -1.29
C THR A 27 2.16 9.67 -0.49
N LEU A 28 2.55 9.37 0.74
CA LEU A 28 1.71 8.61 1.65
C LEU A 28 0.72 9.56 2.34
N ARG A 29 -0.56 9.21 2.28
CA ARG A 29 -1.62 9.94 2.98
C ARG A 29 -2.09 9.05 4.13
N GLN A 30 -1.81 9.47 5.35
CA GLN A 30 -2.17 8.70 6.54
C GLN A 30 -3.65 8.92 6.87
N VAL A 31 -4.42 7.83 6.87
CA VAL A 31 -5.85 7.92 7.17
C VAL A 31 -6.11 7.74 8.67
N PRO A 32 -7.21 8.28 9.18
CA PRO A 32 -7.62 7.96 10.56
C PRO A 32 -7.85 6.47 10.76
N ALA A 33 -7.62 5.99 11.99
CA ALA A 33 -7.83 4.59 12.32
C ALA A 33 -9.30 4.18 12.18
N ASP A 34 -10.20 5.06 12.61
CA ASP A 34 -11.64 4.81 12.49
C ASP A 34 -12.10 5.14 11.07
N PRO A 35 -12.65 4.14 10.33
CA PRO A 35 -13.18 4.41 8.98
C PRO A 35 -14.22 5.52 8.94
N GLY A 36 -14.99 5.70 10.00
CA GLY A 36 -16.00 6.76 10.07
C GLY A 36 -15.45 8.17 10.05
N ASP A 37 -14.15 8.34 10.31
CA ASP A 37 -13.48 9.63 10.32
C ASP A 37 -12.72 9.94 9.02
N ARG A 38 -12.84 9.07 8.01
CA ARG A 38 -12.12 9.20 6.74
C ARG A 38 -12.88 9.99 5.68
N ASP A 39 -13.31 11.20 6.03
CA ASP A 39 -14.13 12.04 5.16
C ASP A 39 -13.41 12.45 3.89
N GLU A 40 -12.11 12.75 3.99
CA GLU A 40 -11.32 13.11 2.82
C GLU A 40 -11.22 11.94 1.83
N LEU A 41 -11.02 10.74 2.33
CA LEU A 41 -10.93 9.54 1.51
C LEU A 41 -12.26 9.28 0.80
N GLU A 42 -13.37 9.42 1.50
CA GLU A 42 -14.70 9.30 0.91
C GLU A 42 -14.90 10.28 -0.24
N ARG A 43 -14.43 11.51 -0.06
CA ARG A 43 -14.53 12.55 -1.08
C ARG A 43 -13.70 12.23 -2.32
N VAL A 44 -12.51 11.64 -2.13
CA VAL A 44 -11.57 11.35 -3.21
C VAL A 44 -11.96 10.06 -3.95
N ALA A 45 -12.36 9.03 -3.21
CA ALA A 45 -12.49 7.67 -3.76
C ALA A 45 -13.90 7.08 -3.65
N GLY A 46 -14.80 7.73 -2.93
CA GLY A 46 -16.16 7.22 -2.72
C GLY A 46 -16.22 6.02 -1.78
N THR A 47 -15.19 5.78 -0.99
CA THR A 47 -15.13 4.69 -0.02
C THR A 47 -14.27 5.07 1.16
N ASP A 48 -14.47 4.42 2.29
CA ASP A 48 -13.63 4.58 3.49
C ASP A 48 -12.60 3.46 3.64
N GLU A 49 -12.53 2.53 2.69
CA GLU A 49 -11.60 1.40 2.74
C GLU A 49 -10.21 1.79 2.25
N ILE A 50 -9.19 1.17 2.82
CA ILE A 50 -7.79 1.35 2.41
C ILE A 50 -7.21 -0.01 1.98
N PRO A 51 -6.14 -0.03 1.16
CA PRO A 51 -5.46 1.12 0.55
C PRO A 51 -6.19 1.68 -0.68
N ILE A 52 -5.94 2.96 -0.96
CA ILE A 52 -6.41 3.62 -2.20
C ILE A 52 -5.21 4.28 -2.85
N LEU A 53 -4.95 3.98 -4.11
CA LEU A 53 -3.89 4.64 -4.88
C LEU A 53 -4.50 5.59 -5.90
N VAL A 54 -4.14 6.86 -5.79
CA VAL A 54 -4.47 7.85 -6.83
C VAL A 54 -3.29 7.86 -7.80
N GLY A 55 -3.54 7.40 -9.02
CA GLY A 55 -2.51 7.29 -10.04
C GLY A 55 -2.07 8.62 -10.62
N ALA A 56 -1.12 8.58 -11.56
CA ALA A 56 -0.62 9.77 -12.23
C ALA A 56 -1.73 10.49 -13.02
N ASP A 57 -2.74 9.76 -13.45
CA ASP A 57 -3.91 10.28 -14.16
C ASP A 57 -4.95 10.92 -13.23
N GLY A 58 -4.72 10.89 -11.92
CA GLY A 58 -5.64 11.43 -10.93
C GLY A 58 -6.80 10.50 -10.57
N ALA A 59 -6.89 9.32 -11.17
CA ALA A 59 -7.99 8.38 -10.90
C ALA A 59 -7.65 7.48 -9.71
N PRO A 60 -8.61 7.26 -8.79
CA PRO A 60 -8.38 6.37 -7.66
C PRO A 60 -8.51 4.89 -8.07
N ARG A 61 -7.65 4.06 -7.48
CA ARG A 61 -7.74 2.60 -7.55
C ARG A 61 -8.00 2.11 -6.14
N CYS A 62 -9.03 1.29 -6.00
CA CYS A 62 -9.55 0.91 -4.70
C CYS A 62 -9.20 -0.53 -4.35
N GLY A 63 -8.42 -0.71 -3.29
CA GLY A 63 -8.07 -2.03 -2.79
C GLY A 63 -6.82 -2.60 -3.39
N GLU A 64 -6.25 -3.57 -2.67
CA GLU A 64 -4.98 -4.19 -3.02
C GLU A 64 -4.97 -4.75 -4.44
N ASP A 65 -5.98 -5.53 -4.79
CA ASP A 65 -6.00 -6.23 -6.09
C ASP A 65 -6.03 -5.26 -7.27
N GLU A 66 -6.90 -4.27 -7.20
CA GLU A 66 -7.02 -3.26 -8.26
C GLU A 66 -5.75 -2.43 -8.38
N ILE A 67 -5.14 -2.10 -7.24
CA ILE A 67 -3.88 -1.35 -7.22
C ILE A 67 -2.75 -2.18 -7.84
N LEU A 68 -2.61 -3.44 -7.44
CA LEU A 68 -1.55 -4.30 -7.97
C LEU A 68 -1.70 -4.54 -9.46
N ASP A 69 -2.94 -4.68 -9.96
CA ASP A 69 -3.18 -4.79 -11.40
C ASP A 69 -2.71 -3.53 -12.14
N TYR A 70 -3.01 -2.35 -11.60
CA TYR A 70 -2.53 -1.10 -12.19
C TYR A 70 -1.01 -1.03 -12.19
N LEU A 71 -0.37 -1.44 -11.08
CA LEU A 71 1.07 -1.39 -10.94
C LEU A 71 1.80 -2.39 -11.85
N ASP A 72 1.14 -3.43 -12.32
CA ASP A 72 1.72 -4.40 -13.25
C ASP A 72 2.11 -3.77 -14.61
N GLU A 73 1.62 -2.58 -14.90
CA GLU A 73 2.00 -1.84 -16.11
C GLU A 73 3.39 -1.25 -16.02
N PHE A 74 3.98 -1.19 -14.84
CA PHE A 74 5.29 -0.59 -14.59
C PHE A 74 6.37 -1.67 -14.56
N ASP A 75 7.57 -1.34 -15.05
CA ASP A 75 8.71 -2.25 -15.03
C ASP A 75 9.34 -2.28 -13.65
N GLU A 76 9.78 -3.46 -13.22
CA GLU A 76 10.51 -3.60 -11.97
C GLU A 76 11.88 -2.95 -12.05
N ARG A 77 12.34 -2.39 -10.93
CA ARG A 77 13.69 -1.87 -10.83
C ARG A 77 14.70 -3.02 -10.84
N ARG A 78 15.97 -2.71 -11.13
CA ARG A 78 17.01 -3.74 -11.29
C ARG A 78 17.21 -4.58 -10.04
N ASP A 79 17.03 -4.00 -8.87
CA ASP A 79 17.24 -4.68 -7.58
C ASP A 79 15.94 -5.11 -6.92
N ALA A 80 14.86 -5.28 -7.68
CA ALA A 80 13.56 -5.71 -7.14
C ALA A 80 13.67 -7.03 -6.37
N ASP A 81 14.43 -8.00 -6.89
CA ASP A 81 14.61 -9.29 -6.20
C ASP A 81 15.33 -9.13 -4.87
N MET A 82 16.28 -8.21 -4.78
CA MET A 82 16.96 -7.91 -3.52
C MET A 82 15.98 -7.32 -2.51
N HIS A 83 15.10 -6.44 -2.94
CA HIS A 83 14.07 -5.89 -2.06
C HIS A 83 13.10 -6.96 -1.57
N ARG A 84 12.72 -7.90 -2.43
CA ARG A 84 11.88 -9.04 -2.01
C ARG A 84 12.58 -9.90 -0.98
N ALA A 85 13.86 -10.20 -1.20
CA ALA A 85 14.65 -10.98 -0.26
C ALA A 85 14.79 -10.27 1.10
N LYS A 86 15.07 -8.97 1.06
CA LYS A 86 15.18 -8.16 2.28
C LYS A 86 13.87 -8.12 3.05
N ALA A 87 12.75 -7.99 2.34
CA ALA A 87 11.45 -7.98 2.99
C ALA A 87 11.18 -9.30 3.74
N ARG A 88 11.52 -10.43 3.12
CA ARG A 88 11.36 -11.74 3.76
C ARG A 88 12.25 -11.90 5.00
N GLU A 89 13.44 -11.32 4.97
CA GLU A 89 14.41 -11.43 6.07
C GLU A 89 14.14 -10.45 7.21
N GLU A 90 13.77 -9.22 6.86
CA GLU A 90 13.77 -8.10 7.81
C GLU A 90 12.38 -7.77 8.34
N VAL A 91 11.32 -8.09 7.57
CA VAL A 91 9.95 -7.71 7.93
C VAL A 91 9.16 -8.98 8.26
N PRO A 92 8.81 -9.20 9.53
CA PRO A 92 7.94 -10.32 9.90
C PRO A 92 6.58 -10.18 9.22
N THR A 93 5.93 -11.30 9.00
CA THR A 93 4.55 -11.27 8.48
C THR A 93 3.64 -10.57 9.49
N PHE A 94 2.51 -10.09 9.01
CA PHE A 94 1.54 -9.45 9.88
C PHE A 94 1.08 -10.41 11.00
N GLU A 95 0.91 -11.68 10.66
CA GLU A 95 0.54 -12.70 11.64
C GLU A 95 1.59 -12.89 12.72
N GLU A 96 2.86 -12.88 12.35
CA GLU A 96 3.98 -12.96 13.30
C GLU A 96 3.99 -11.78 14.25
N LEU A 97 3.72 -10.57 13.73
CA LEU A 97 3.65 -9.37 14.54
C LEU A 97 2.46 -9.39 15.51
N SER A 98 1.38 -10.05 15.14
CA SER A 98 0.17 -10.16 15.95
C SER A 98 0.27 -11.25 17.01
N THR A 99 1.20 -12.20 16.86
CA THR A 99 1.34 -13.31 17.79
C THR A 99 2.04 -12.84 19.06
N PRO A 100 1.45 -13.07 20.24
CA PRO A 100 2.12 -12.71 21.49
C PRO A 100 3.41 -13.49 21.65
N THR A 101 4.50 -12.79 21.95
CA THR A 101 5.76 -13.44 22.31
C THR A 101 5.73 -13.74 23.80
N THR A 102 5.90 -15.00 24.11
CA THR A 102 6.01 -15.43 25.49
C THR A 102 7.46 -15.66 25.85
#